data_d15e41f8356227ec99ead3f757e00923
#
_entry.id   d15e41f8356227ec99ead3f757e00923
#
_cell.length_a   1.000
_cell.length_b   1.000
_cell.length_c   1.000
_cell.angle_alpha   90.00
_cell.angle_beta   90.00
_cell.angle_gamma   90.00
#
_symmetry.space_group_name_H-M   'P 1'
#
loop_
_entity.id
_entity.type
_entity.pdbx_description
1 polymer ?
#
loop_
_entity_poly.entity_id
_entity_poly.type
_entity_poly.pdbx_seq_one_letter_code
_entity_poly.pdbx_strand_id
1 'polypeptide(L)'
;MKSPLLRLARIALLVYVGLCIGIAGCQSKMLYFPAKHTEPAALARASDGGLDPWRDAHGMLIGWKRPVARAKARMLVFHGNAGCALDRTYYADAFGAGWEVCLLEYPGYGSRDGLPGKGSFIAAGRAAVENLIATDKRPVFLLGESIGSGPAAALAGAMPEKIAGAVMMIPFARLAEVAKAKFPWLPVSLLLRDKFDNIAALGSFHGPVVFVIAENDEVIGPAQGRKFHTAYAGPKKLIVLPGATHNNFPSEPDALWFREVSDFLRK
;
A
#
# COMPACT_ATOMS: atom_id res chain seq x y z
N MET A 1 -1.50 -48.93 -28.60
CA MET A 1 -2.51 -48.36 -27.69
C MET A 1 -1.78 -47.54 -26.61
N LYS A 2 -2.08 -46.25 -26.45
CA LYS A 2 -1.46 -45.42 -25.38
C LYS A 2 -2.03 -45.90 -24.04
N SER A 3 -1.18 -46.15 -23.05
CA SER A 3 -1.58 -46.67 -21.74
C SER A 3 -2.66 -45.78 -21.09
N PRO A 4 -3.64 -46.33 -20.39
CA PRO A 4 -4.69 -45.58 -19.71
C PRO A 4 -4.11 -44.57 -18.71
N LEU A 5 -2.98 -44.86 -18.09
CA LEU A 5 -2.22 -43.96 -17.20
C LEU A 5 -1.76 -42.70 -17.96
N LEU A 6 -1.27 -42.84 -19.20
CA LEU A 6 -0.82 -41.69 -20.00
C LEU A 6 -1.98 -40.79 -20.40
N ARG A 7 -3.17 -41.34 -20.63
CA ARG A 7 -4.39 -40.55 -20.91
C ARG A 7 -4.82 -39.79 -19.66
N LEU A 8 -4.83 -40.43 -18.48
CA LEU A 8 -5.18 -39.80 -17.22
C LEU A 8 -4.21 -38.65 -16.85
N ALA A 9 -2.88 -38.87 -17.00
CA ALA A 9 -1.88 -37.84 -16.77
C ALA A 9 -2.05 -36.63 -17.69
N ARG A 10 -2.40 -36.84 -18.97
CA ARG A 10 -2.69 -35.74 -19.90
C ARG A 10 -3.93 -34.95 -19.51
N ILE A 11 -5.00 -35.63 -19.10
CA ILE A 11 -6.22 -34.94 -18.62
C ILE A 11 -5.91 -34.11 -17.38
N ALA A 12 -5.22 -34.69 -16.39
CA ALA A 12 -4.81 -33.98 -15.17
C ALA A 12 -3.97 -32.74 -15.48
N LEU A 13 -3.01 -32.86 -16.41
CA LEU A 13 -2.18 -31.73 -16.87
C LEU A 13 -3.03 -30.63 -17.53
N LEU A 14 -3.95 -31.00 -18.42
CA LEU A 14 -4.83 -30.03 -19.11
C LEU A 14 -5.74 -29.30 -18.11
N VAL A 15 -6.31 -30.01 -17.13
CA VAL A 15 -7.12 -29.44 -16.07
C VAL A 15 -6.28 -28.46 -15.23
N TYR A 16 -5.06 -28.85 -14.83
CA TYR A 16 -4.17 -27.99 -14.07
C TYR A 16 -3.77 -26.73 -14.85
N VAL A 17 -3.42 -26.84 -16.14
CA VAL A 17 -3.11 -25.70 -16.99
C VAL A 17 -4.33 -24.80 -17.14
N GLY A 18 -5.52 -25.37 -17.38
CA GLY A 18 -6.78 -24.62 -17.45
C GLY A 18 -7.05 -23.83 -16.14
N LEU A 19 -6.83 -24.46 -14.98
CA LEU A 19 -6.95 -23.81 -13.67
C LEU A 19 -5.94 -22.66 -13.52
N CYS A 20 -4.69 -22.86 -13.90
CA CYS A 20 -3.67 -21.82 -13.88
C CYS A 20 -4.03 -20.61 -14.76
N ILE A 21 -4.56 -20.87 -15.97
CA ILE A 21 -5.03 -19.81 -16.88
C ILE A 21 -6.22 -19.05 -16.27
N GLY A 22 -7.19 -19.78 -15.71
CA GLY A 22 -8.34 -19.17 -15.02
C GLY A 22 -7.93 -18.27 -13.85
N ILE A 23 -7.04 -18.74 -12.99
CA ILE A 23 -6.48 -17.96 -11.87
C ILE A 23 -5.73 -16.73 -12.40
N ALA A 24 -4.89 -16.89 -13.43
CA ALA A 24 -4.17 -15.78 -14.03
C ALA A 24 -5.14 -14.74 -14.64
N GLY A 25 -6.28 -15.17 -15.18
CA GLY A 25 -7.34 -14.27 -15.66
C GLY A 25 -8.05 -13.49 -14.57
N CYS A 26 -8.28 -14.12 -13.43
CA CYS A 26 -9.08 -13.57 -12.32
C CYS A 26 -8.24 -12.92 -11.20
N GLN A 27 -6.92 -12.92 -11.29
CA GLN A 27 -6.04 -12.54 -10.16
C GLN A 27 -6.27 -11.11 -9.64
N SER A 28 -6.67 -10.15 -10.48
CA SER A 28 -6.98 -8.80 -10.04
C SER A 28 -8.16 -8.78 -9.07
N LYS A 29 -9.17 -9.64 -9.28
CA LYS A 29 -10.32 -9.80 -8.36
C LYS A 29 -9.94 -10.56 -7.07
N MET A 30 -8.85 -11.31 -7.10
CA MET A 30 -8.33 -12.01 -5.92
C MET A 30 -7.36 -11.16 -5.10
N LEU A 31 -6.80 -10.11 -5.71
CA LEU A 31 -5.81 -9.25 -5.07
C LEU A 31 -6.40 -7.90 -4.62
N TYR A 32 -7.37 -7.36 -5.34
CA TYR A 32 -7.94 -6.04 -5.09
C TYR A 32 -9.42 -6.12 -4.76
N PHE A 33 -9.81 -5.54 -3.63
CA PHE A 33 -11.18 -5.57 -3.09
C PHE A 33 -11.72 -4.15 -2.85
N PRO A 34 -11.95 -3.36 -3.92
CA PRO A 34 -12.38 -1.98 -3.79
C PRO A 34 -13.79 -1.86 -3.22
N ALA A 35 -13.97 -1.06 -2.17
CA ALA A 35 -15.28 -0.53 -1.83
C ALA A 35 -15.61 0.62 -2.78
N LYS A 36 -16.79 0.58 -3.40
CA LYS A 36 -17.26 1.60 -4.34
C LYS A 36 -18.29 2.51 -3.69
N HIS A 37 -18.16 3.80 -3.96
CA HIS A 37 -19.08 4.83 -3.50
C HIS A 37 -19.43 5.77 -4.65
N THR A 38 -20.60 6.40 -4.61
CA THR A 38 -20.86 7.57 -5.45
C THR A 38 -20.07 8.77 -4.92
N GLU A 39 -19.68 9.70 -5.76
CA GLU A 39 -18.93 10.88 -5.31
C GLU A 39 -19.72 11.69 -4.24
N PRO A 40 -21.03 11.93 -4.35
CA PRO A 40 -21.77 12.60 -3.28
C PRO A 40 -21.72 11.87 -1.93
N ALA A 41 -21.82 10.55 -1.92
CA ALA A 41 -21.71 9.75 -0.69
C ALA A 41 -20.32 9.80 -0.08
N ALA A 42 -19.27 9.79 -0.93
CA ALA A 42 -17.89 9.92 -0.48
C ALA A 42 -17.61 11.32 0.09
N LEU A 43 -18.14 12.38 -0.53
CA LEU A 43 -18.03 13.76 -0.03
C LEU A 43 -18.70 13.94 1.34
N ALA A 44 -19.92 13.39 1.52
CA ALA A 44 -20.61 13.43 2.81
C ALA A 44 -19.78 12.72 3.90
N ARG A 45 -19.31 11.49 3.62
CA ARG A 45 -18.47 10.73 4.56
C ARG A 45 -17.14 11.44 4.88
N ALA A 46 -16.52 12.08 3.92
CA ALA A 46 -15.28 12.85 4.12
C ALA A 46 -15.51 14.05 5.02
N SER A 47 -16.63 14.80 4.78
CA SER A 47 -17.04 15.94 5.61
C SER A 47 -17.27 15.54 7.05
N ASP A 48 -17.98 14.43 7.30
CA ASP A 48 -18.20 13.88 8.65
C ASP A 48 -16.87 13.52 9.35
N GLY A 49 -15.86 13.09 8.59
CA GLY A 49 -14.51 12.80 9.06
C GLY A 49 -13.59 14.03 9.14
N GLY A 50 -14.08 15.25 8.86
CA GLY A 50 -13.23 16.46 8.83
C GLY A 50 -12.16 16.46 7.74
N LEU A 51 -12.45 15.84 6.60
CA LEU A 51 -11.58 15.76 5.44
C LEU A 51 -12.13 16.56 4.27
N ASP A 52 -11.25 17.27 3.59
CA ASP A 52 -11.56 17.97 2.34
C ASP A 52 -11.30 17.09 1.12
N PRO A 53 -12.08 17.25 0.03
CA PRO A 53 -11.79 16.57 -1.23
C PRO A 53 -10.47 17.10 -1.80
N TRP A 54 -9.60 16.16 -2.17
CA TRP A 54 -8.35 16.47 -2.85
C TRP A 54 -8.50 16.24 -4.35
N ARG A 55 -8.36 17.31 -5.11
CA ARG A 55 -8.51 17.27 -6.57
C ARG A 55 -7.18 17.58 -7.27
N ASP A 56 -7.01 17.01 -8.45
CA ASP A 56 -5.89 17.35 -9.33
C ASP A 56 -6.13 18.66 -10.09
N ALA A 57 -5.18 19.03 -10.94
CA ALA A 57 -5.26 20.25 -11.75
C ALA A 57 -6.42 20.27 -12.76
N HIS A 58 -7.02 19.11 -13.06
CA HIS A 58 -8.18 18.95 -13.95
C HIS A 58 -9.50 18.89 -13.18
N GLY A 59 -9.48 19.06 -11.86
CA GLY A 59 -10.66 19.00 -11.00
C GLY A 59 -11.09 17.57 -10.65
N MET A 60 -10.37 16.52 -11.07
CA MET A 60 -10.68 15.14 -10.73
C MET A 60 -10.37 14.84 -9.27
N LEU A 61 -11.29 14.19 -8.59
CA LEU A 61 -11.10 13.73 -7.21
C LEU A 61 -10.03 12.63 -7.20
N ILE A 62 -8.92 12.88 -6.51
CA ILE A 62 -7.79 11.94 -6.39
C ILE A 62 -7.59 11.42 -4.97
N GLY A 63 -8.33 11.95 -3.99
CA GLY A 63 -8.22 11.53 -2.60
C GLY A 63 -8.81 12.55 -1.64
N TRP A 64 -8.32 12.53 -0.41
CA TRP A 64 -8.84 13.31 0.70
C TRP A 64 -7.69 13.90 1.50
N LYS A 65 -7.86 15.09 2.04
CA LYS A 65 -6.85 15.76 2.87
C LYS A 65 -7.49 16.29 4.14
N ARG A 66 -6.77 16.18 5.25
CA ARG A 66 -7.12 16.95 6.44
C ARG A 66 -6.26 18.21 6.48
N PRO A 67 -6.85 19.39 6.24
CA PRO A 67 -6.11 20.65 6.31
C PRO A 67 -5.59 20.87 7.74
N VAL A 68 -4.30 21.20 7.84
CA VAL A 68 -3.66 21.55 9.12
C VAL A 68 -2.87 22.84 8.92
N ALA A 69 -3.34 23.94 9.52
CA ALA A 69 -2.84 25.29 9.27
C ALA A 69 -1.34 25.48 9.54
N ARG A 70 -0.74 24.67 10.42
CA ARG A 70 0.68 24.74 10.81
C ARG A 70 1.43 23.44 10.57
N ALA A 71 0.94 22.58 9.71
CA ALA A 71 1.65 21.35 9.36
C ALA A 71 3.01 21.68 8.76
N LYS A 72 4.05 21.02 9.28
CA LYS A 72 5.44 21.19 8.82
C LYS A 72 5.80 20.19 7.72
N ALA A 73 5.00 19.16 7.55
CA ALA A 73 5.22 18.06 6.60
C ALA A 73 3.89 17.49 6.10
N ARG A 74 3.95 16.73 5.03
CA ARG A 74 2.81 16.01 4.45
C ARG A 74 3.06 14.51 4.45
N MET A 75 2.05 13.74 4.85
CA MET A 75 2.06 12.28 4.79
C MET A 75 1.09 11.82 3.71
N LEU A 76 1.63 11.29 2.60
CA LEU A 76 0.83 10.67 1.55
C LEU A 76 0.62 9.20 1.88
N VAL A 77 -0.64 8.82 2.10
CA VAL A 77 -1.04 7.48 2.50
C VAL A 77 -1.50 6.66 1.31
N PHE A 78 -0.91 5.49 1.15
CA PHE A 78 -1.28 4.42 0.23
C PHE A 78 -1.95 3.32 1.04
N HIS A 79 -3.26 3.19 0.93
CA HIS A 79 -4.05 2.24 1.73
C HIS A 79 -3.87 0.77 1.31
N GLY A 80 -4.42 -0.15 2.10
CA GLY A 80 -4.42 -1.58 1.83
C GLY A 80 -5.28 -1.99 0.62
N ASN A 81 -5.33 -3.30 0.34
CA ASN A 81 -6.01 -3.85 -0.84
C ASN A 81 -7.54 -3.85 -0.74
N ALA A 82 -8.11 -3.72 0.45
CA ALA A 82 -9.55 -3.72 0.69
C ALA A 82 -10.05 -2.36 1.17
N GLY A 83 -11.32 -2.05 0.88
CA GLY A 83 -11.95 -0.81 1.30
C GLY A 83 -11.75 0.35 0.34
N CYS A 84 -11.49 1.54 0.88
CA CYS A 84 -11.18 2.78 0.15
C CYS A 84 -10.34 3.71 1.03
N ALA A 85 -9.89 4.83 0.50
CA ALA A 85 -9.07 5.80 1.23
C ALA A 85 -9.76 6.33 2.50
N LEU A 86 -11.07 6.53 2.48
CA LEU A 86 -11.86 7.00 3.63
C LEU A 86 -11.94 6.00 4.79
N ASP A 87 -11.54 4.75 4.61
CA ASP A 87 -11.43 3.78 5.71
C ASP A 87 -10.14 3.99 6.53
N ARG A 88 -9.29 4.96 6.16
CA ARG A 88 -7.98 5.26 6.77
C ARG A 88 -7.91 6.66 7.40
N THR A 89 -9.08 7.22 7.76
CA THR A 89 -9.17 8.56 8.41
C THR A 89 -8.38 8.62 9.72
N TYR A 90 -8.26 7.50 10.43
CA TYR A 90 -7.50 7.39 11.67
C TYR A 90 -6.02 7.82 11.54
N TYR A 91 -5.40 7.70 10.36
CA TYR A 91 -4.06 8.26 10.15
C TYR A 91 -4.05 9.78 10.29
N ALA A 92 -5.10 10.46 9.81
CA ALA A 92 -5.19 11.90 9.94
C ALA A 92 -5.43 12.34 11.40
N ASP A 93 -6.12 11.52 12.19
CA ASP A 93 -6.33 11.77 13.62
C ASP A 93 -5.02 11.55 14.40
N ALA A 94 -4.32 10.46 14.10
CA ALA A 94 -3.17 10.01 14.87
C ALA A 94 -1.88 10.79 14.62
N PHE A 95 -1.60 11.23 13.39
CA PHE A 95 -0.41 12.04 13.11
C PHE A 95 -0.53 13.49 13.61
N GLY A 96 -1.74 14.00 13.80
CA GLY A 96 -2.04 15.26 14.47
C GLY A 96 -1.44 16.51 13.80
N ALA A 97 -1.31 17.58 14.60
CA ALA A 97 -1.05 18.94 14.13
C ALA A 97 0.29 19.17 13.39
N GLY A 98 1.23 18.25 13.46
CA GLY A 98 2.52 18.36 12.76
C GLY A 98 2.48 17.94 11.29
N TRP A 99 1.41 17.26 10.88
CA TRP A 99 1.29 16.60 9.59
C TRP A 99 -0.01 16.96 8.87
N GLU A 100 0.08 17.32 7.60
CA GLU A 100 -1.08 17.27 6.69
C GLU A 100 -1.14 15.85 6.09
N VAL A 101 -2.16 15.10 6.48
CA VAL A 101 -2.35 13.74 5.97
C VAL A 101 -3.19 13.79 4.70
N CYS A 102 -2.66 13.18 3.63
CA CYS A 102 -3.29 13.07 2.32
C CYS A 102 -3.55 11.58 2.04
N LEU A 103 -4.82 11.20 2.01
CA LEU A 103 -5.26 9.83 1.73
C LEU A 103 -5.50 9.69 0.22
N LEU A 104 -4.63 8.97 -0.48
CA LEU A 104 -4.79 8.76 -1.91
C LEU A 104 -5.88 7.72 -2.18
N GLU A 105 -6.87 8.08 -3.00
CA GLU A 105 -7.83 7.12 -3.52
C GLU A 105 -7.25 6.48 -4.79
N TYR A 106 -7.20 5.15 -4.83
CA TYR A 106 -6.66 4.46 -6.00
C TYR A 106 -7.64 4.45 -7.19
N PRO A 107 -7.14 4.40 -8.44
CA PRO A 107 -7.99 4.09 -9.59
C PRO A 107 -8.76 2.79 -9.35
N GLY A 108 -10.09 2.86 -9.54
CA GLY A 108 -10.96 1.73 -9.29
C GLY A 108 -11.46 1.58 -7.85
N TYR A 109 -11.08 2.47 -6.90
CA TYR A 109 -11.53 2.47 -5.51
C TYR A 109 -12.41 3.70 -5.22
N GLY A 110 -13.20 3.62 -4.15
CA GLY A 110 -14.09 4.71 -3.73
C GLY A 110 -14.98 5.19 -4.85
N SER A 111 -14.94 6.48 -5.12
CA SER A 111 -15.63 7.13 -6.26
C SER A 111 -14.72 7.33 -7.48
N ARG A 112 -13.45 6.90 -7.41
CA ARG A 112 -12.49 7.11 -8.50
C ARG A 112 -12.63 6.06 -9.59
N ASP A 113 -12.72 6.53 -10.85
CA ASP A 113 -12.73 5.65 -12.01
C ASP A 113 -11.39 4.99 -12.27
N GLY A 114 -11.41 3.94 -13.12
CA GLY A 114 -10.22 3.22 -13.53
C GLY A 114 -10.19 1.76 -13.05
N LEU A 115 -9.06 1.13 -13.22
CA LEU A 115 -8.83 -0.27 -12.82
C LEU A 115 -7.69 -0.35 -11.81
N PRO A 116 -7.86 -1.13 -10.72
CA PRO A 116 -6.81 -1.37 -9.77
C PRO A 116 -5.68 -2.20 -10.39
N GLY A 117 -4.43 -1.87 -10.01
CA GLY A 117 -3.26 -2.60 -10.44
C GLY A 117 -1.96 -1.90 -10.06
N LYS A 118 -0.85 -2.62 -10.10
CA LYS A 118 0.47 -2.08 -9.78
C LYS A 118 0.77 -0.79 -10.56
N GLY A 119 0.56 -0.81 -11.88
CA GLY A 119 0.88 0.32 -12.75
C GLY A 119 0.03 1.55 -12.43
N SER A 120 -1.30 1.36 -12.27
CA SER A 120 -2.23 2.45 -11.98
C SER A 120 -1.99 3.05 -10.59
N PHE A 121 -1.65 2.25 -9.58
CA PHE A 121 -1.35 2.75 -8.23
C PHE A 121 -0.06 3.58 -8.21
N ILE A 122 1.01 3.11 -8.86
CA ILE A 122 2.27 3.86 -8.96
C ILE A 122 2.07 5.15 -9.76
N ALA A 123 1.34 5.12 -10.88
CA ALA A 123 1.06 6.31 -11.68
C ALA A 123 0.23 7.34 -10.89
N ALA A 124 -0.84 6.89 -10.21
CA ALA A 124 -1.66 7.76 -9.36
C ALA A 124 -0.84 8.37 -8.22
N GLY A 125 0.01 7.58 -7.57
CA GLY A 125 0.88 8.06 -6.51
C GLY A 125 1.92 9.05 -7.00
N ARG A 126 2.51 8.84 -8.17
CA ARG A 126 3.45 9.81 -8.80
C ARG A 126 2.76 11.15 -9.05
N ALA A 127 1.59 11.13 -9.67
CA ALA A 127 0.81 12.35 -9.92
C ALA A 127 0.43 13.05 -8.61
N ALA A 128 0.10 12.29 -7.56
CA ALA A 128 -0.19 12.82 -6.23
C ALA A 128 1.03 13.50 -5.60
N VAL A 129 2.21 12.87 -5.64
CA VAL A 129 3.48 13.49 -5.16
C VAL A 129 3.77 14.78 -5.92
N GLU A 130 3.65 14.78 -7.25
CA GLU A 130 3.89 15.95 -8.10
C GLU A 130 2.88 17.06 -7.79
N ASN A 131 1.61 16.75 -7.61
CA ASN A 131 0.58 17.70 -7.19
C ASN A 131 0.90 18.34 -5.83
N LEU A 132 1.32 17.54 -4.85
CA LEU A 132 1.72 18.05 -3.52
C LEU A 132 2.91 19.01 -3.62
N ILE A 133 3.96 18.62 -4.32
CA ILE A 133 5.18 19.44 -4.46
C ILE A 133 4.89 20.75 -5.19
N ALA A 134 4.02 20.73 -6.19
CA ALA A 134 3.60 21.93 -6.92
C ALA A 134 2.79 22.90 -6.05
N THR A 135 2.11 22.41 -5.02
CA THR A 135 1.26 23.24 -4.14
C THR A 135 2.10 24.06 -3.16
N ASP A 136 3.09 23.45 -2.52
CA ASP A 136 4.03 24.10 -1.61
C ASP A 136 5.32 23.27 -1.41
N LYS A 137 6.30 23.83 -0.68
CA LYS A 137 7.63 23.23 -0.48
C LYS A 137 7.75 22.34 0.76
N ARG A 138 6.65 22.06 1.47
CA ARG A 138 6.72 21.18 2.64
C ARG A 138 7.19 19.78 2.24
N PRO A 139 8.03 19.14 3.02
CA PRO A 139 8.52 17.80 2.71
C PRO A 139 7.37 16.80 2.63
N VAL A 140 7.46 15.87 1.66
CA VAL A 140 6.50 14.79 1.44
C VAL A 140 7.09 13.49 1.95
N PHE A 141 6.36 12.84 2.83
CA PHE A 141 6.62 11.49 3.32
C PHE A 141 5.57 10.54 2.79
N LEU A 142 5.92 9.27 2.62
CA LEU A 142 5.01 8.24 2.14
C LEU A 142 4.67 7.26 3.26
N LEU A 143 3.40 6.86 3.37
CA LEU A 143 2.98 5.76 4.22
C LEU A 143 2.31 4.71 3.33
N GLY A 144 2.85 3.50 3.30
CA GLY A 144 2.28 2.38 2.55
C GLY A 144 1.80 1.27 3.48
N GLU A 145 0.48 1.04 3.52
CA GLU A 145 -0.16 -0.02 4.32
C GLU A 145 -0.36 -1.27 3.47
N SER A 146 0.17 -2.40 3.93
CA SER A 146 -0.03 -3.70 3.26
C SER A 146 0.36 -3.63 1.77
N ILE A 147 -0.59 -3.85 0.82
CA ILE A 147 -0.34 -3.69 -0.61
C ILE A 147 0.17 -2.28 -0.97
N GLY A 148 -0.24 -1.27 -0.22
CA GLY A 148 0.21 0.12 -0.38
C GLY A 148 1.70 0.32 -0.15
N SER A 149 2.37 -0.58 0.56
CA SER A 149 3.84 -0.56 0.67
C SER A 149 4.54 -0.75 -0.67
N GLY A 150 3.86 -1.36 -1.65
CA GLY A 150 4.36 -1.53 -3.03
C GLY A 150 4.54 -0.21 -3.76
N PRO A 151 3.47 0.57 -4.01
CA PRO A 151 3.60 1.88 -4.63
C PRO A 151 4.43 2.87 -3.79
N ALA A 152 4.35 2.84 -2.45
CA ALA A 152 5.18 3.69 -1.60
C ALA A 152 6.68 3.41 -1.78
N ALA A 153 7.10 2.14 -1.75
CA ALA A 153 8.50 1.75 -2.01
C ALA A 153 8.95 2.12 -3.43
N ALA A 154 8.09 1.87 -4.42
CA ALA A 154 8.39 2.19 -5.82
C ALA A 154 8.61 3.70 -6.05
N LEU A 155 7.80 4.54 -5.41
CA LEU A 155 7.91 6.00 -5.54
C LEU A 155 9.10 6.55 -4.75
N ALA A 156 9.36 6.05 -3.54
CA ALA A 156 10.54 6.45 -2.77
C ALA A 156 11.82 6.15 -3.56
N GLY A 157 11.94 4.97 -4.16
CA GLY A 157 13.11 4.62 -4.96
C GLY A 157 13.19 5.32 -6.32
N ALA A 158 12.06 5.65 -6.94
CA ALA A 158 12.02 6.32 -8.25
C ALA A 158 12.12 7.86 -8.19
N MET A 159 11.87 8.46 -7.02
CA MET A 159 11.87 9.91 -6.80
C MET A 159 12.58 10.27 -5.49
N PRO A 160 13.81 9.73 -5.23
CA PRO A 160 14.45 9.80 -3.91
C PRO A 160 14.70 11.23 -3.45
N GLU A 161 14.91 12.17 -4.37
CA GLU A 161 15.12 13.60 -4.09
C GLU A 161 13.83 14.37 -3.73
N LYS A 162 12.67 13.78 -4.01
CA LYS A 162 11.35 14.39 -3.75
C LYS A 162 10.67 13.84 -2.49
N ILE A 163 11.17 12.73 -1.95
CA ILE A 163 10.59 12.03 -0.82
C ILE A 163 11.52 12.18 0.39
N ALA A 164 10.97 12.75 1.46
CA ALA A 164 11.75 13.03 2.68
C ALA A 164 11.90 11.80 3.60
N GLY A 165 11.03 10.81 3.49
CA GLY A 165 11.07 9.57 4.26
C GLY A 165 9.85 8.69 3.99
N ALA A 166 9.81 7.50 4.55
CA ALA A 166 8.71 6.57 4.34
C ALA A 166 8.34 5.76 5.58
N VAL A 167 7.08 5.32 5.64
CA VAL A 167 6.55 4.35 6.60
C VAL A 167 6.04 3.15 5.82
N MET A 168 6.55 1.98 6.16
CA MET A 168 6.12 0.70 5.64
C MET A 168 5.31 -0.01 6.72
N MET A 169 3.97 0.15 6.66
CA MET A 169 3.03 -0.42 7.63
C MET A 169 2.57 -1.79 7.18
N ILE A 170 2.84 -2.80 8.00
CA ILE A 170 2.51 -4.21 7.74
C ILE A 170 2.95 -4.64 6.32
N PRO A 171 4.23 -4.38 5.96
CA PRO A 171 4.69 -4.52 4.59
C PRO A 171 5.10 -5.95 4.25
N PHE A 172 5.14 -6.24 2.97
CA PHE A 172 5.82 -7.42 2.43
C PHE A 172 7.17 -7.05 1.78
N ALA A 173 8.09 -8.01 1.72
CA ALA A 173 9.35 -7.89 0.99
C ALA A 173 9.11 -8.06 -0.52
N ARG A 174 8.43 -9.16 -0.89
CA ARG A 174 8.04 -9.48 -2.27
C ARG A 174 6.67 -10.11 -2.30
N LEU A 175 5.74 -9.56 -3.09
CA LEU A 175 4.37 -10.09 -3.19
C LEU A 175 4.35 -11.52 -3.72
N ALA A 176 5.27 -11.88 -4.61
CA ALA A 176 5.39 -13.23 -5.13
C ALA A 176 5.73 -14.27 -4.03
N GLU A 177 6.49 -13.89 -3.00
CA GLU A 177 6.80 -14.78 -1.88
C GLU A 177 5.57 -15.00 -1.00
N VAL A 178 4.79 -13.95 -0.73
CA VAL A 178 3.52 -14.05 -0.01
C VAL A 178 2.54 -14.95 -0.75
N ALA A 179 2.36 -14.73 -2.05
CA ALA A 179 1.47 -15.53 -2.87
C ALA A 179 1.94 -16.99 -2.97
N LYS A 180 3.25 -17.26 -3.07
CA LYS A 180 3.80 -18.62 -3.07
C LYS A 180 3.57 -19.33 -1.74
N ALA A 181 3.67 -18.64 -0.62
CA ALA A 181 3.39 -19.23 0.70
C ALA A 181 1.91 -19.61 0.86
N LYS A 182 0.98 -18.80 0.31
CA LYS A 182 -0.47 -19.09 0.34
C LYS A 182 -0.90 -20.15 -0.70
N PHE A 183 -0.23 -20.20 -1.83
CA PHE A 183 -0.56 -21.08 -2.97
C PHE A 183 0.68 -21.88 -3.45
N PRO A 184 1.25 -22.78 -2.62
CA PRO A 184 2.51 -23.47 -2.92
C PRO A 184 2.44 -24.37 -4.15
N TRP A 185 1.24 -24.79 -4.54
CA TRP A 185 0.96 -25.64 -5.71
C TRP A 185 0.83 -24.86 -7.02
N LEU A 186 0.80 -23.51 -6.99
CA LEU A 186 0.78 -22.67 -8.18
C LEU A 186 2.19 -22.21 -8.60
N PRO A 187 2.46 -22.10 -9.90
CA PRO A 187 3.68 -21.49 -10.42
C PRO A 187 3.57 -19.95 -10.34
N VAL A 188 3.50 -19.42 -9.11
CA VAL A 188 3.20 -18.00 -8.81
C VAL A 188 4.14 -17.05 -9.55
N SER A 189 5.43 -17.39 -9.67
CA SER A 189 6.42 -16.56 -10.37
C SER A 189 6.10 -16.32 -11.84
N LEU A 190 5.38 -17.26 -12.48
CA LEU A 190 4.93 -17.14 -13.86
C LEU A 190 3.57 -16.44 -13.98
N LEU A 191 2.64 -16.76 -13.06
CA LEU A 191 1.25 -16.32 -13.15
C LEU A 191 1.02 -14.92 -12.64
N LEU A 192 1.72 -14.49 -11.56
CA LEU A 192 1.50 -13.21 -10.91
C LEU A 192 1.89 -12.05 -11.85
N ARG A 193 0.92 -11.19 -12.18
CA ARG A 193 1.11 -10.01 -13.04
C ARG A 193 1.69 -8.84 -12.26
N ASP A 194 1.09 -8.51 -11.12
CA ASP A 194 1.48 -7.39 -10.28
C ASP A 194 2.59 -7.81 -9.32
N LYS A 195 3.80 -7.94 -9.88
CA LYS A 195 5.00 -8.33 -9.10
C LYS A 195 5.57 -7.12 -8.38
N PHE A 196 5.07 -6.83 -7.18
CA PHE A 196 5.73 -5.89 -6.30
C PHE A 196 6.95 -6.55 -5.65
N ASP A 197 8.14 -6.02 -5.91
CA ASP A 197 9.40 -6.32 -5.21
C ASP A 197 9.83 -5.05 -4.46
N ASN A 198 9.43 -4.95 -3.20
CA ASN A 198 9.65 -3.74 -2.41
C ASN A 198 11.12 -3.56 -2.05
N ILE A 199 11.87 -4.67 -1.91
CA ILE A 199 13.32 -4.61 -1.67
C ILE A 199 14.03 -3.95 -2.86
N ALA A 200 13.76 -4.44 -4.08
CA ALA A 200 14.36 -3.88 -5.27
C ALA A 200 13.88 -2.43 -5.52
N ALA A 201 12.59 -2.18 -5.31
CA ALA A 201 11.98 -0.87 -5.55
C ALA A 201 12.53 0.23 -4.63
N LEU A 202 12.80 -0.08 -3.35
CA LEU A 202 13.33 0.87 -2.38
C LEU A 202 14.86 1.01 -2.43
N GLY A 203 15.55 0.21 -3.25
CA GLY A 203 17.01 0.11 -3.25
C GLY A 203 17.77 1.41 -3.55
N SER A 204 17.18 2.33 -4.31
CA SER A 204 17.77 3.65 -4.62
C SER A 204 17.39 4.74 -3.62
N PHE A 205 16.54 4.46 -2.64
CA PHE A 205 16.19 5.40 -1.59
C PHE A 205 17.16 5.28 -0.43
N HIS A 206 17.62 6.42 0.10
CA HIS A 206 18.56 6.46 1.22
C HIS A 206 18.07 7.31 2.40
N GLY A 207 16.84 7.84 2.32
CA GLY A 207 16.21 8.59 3.40
C GLY A 207 15.71 7.71 4.55
N PRO A 208 15.16 8.30 5.62
CA PRO A 208 14.67 7.55 6.78
C PRO A 208 13.42 6.71 6.44
N VAL A 209 13.42 5.44 6.89
CA VAL A 209 12.29 4.52 6.71
C VAL A 209 11.92 3.87 8.06
N VAL A 210 10.64 3.93 8.40
CA VAL A 210 10.10 3.19 9.54
C VAL A 210 9.34 1.97 9.02
N PHE A 211 9.65 0.81 9.57
CA PHE A 211 8.95 -0.45 9.31
C PHE A 211 8.10 -0.78 10.53
N VAL A 212 6.78 -0.83 10.36
CA VAL A 212 5.82 -1.19 11.41
C VAL A 212 5.26 -2.57 11.09
N ILE A 213 5.42 -3.53 11.99
CA ILE A 213 5.08 -4.93 11.80
C ILE A 213 4.06 -5.35 12.84
N ALA A 214 2.98 -5.98 12.40
CA ALA A 214 2.07 -6.69 13.30
C ALA A 214 2.70 -8.04 13.70
N GLU A 215 2.80 -8.30 15.02
CA GLU A 215 3.46 -9.49 15.54
C GLU A 215 2.80 -10.80 15.05
N ASN A 216 1.47 -10.80 15.00
CA ASN A 216 0.66 -11.96 14.62
C ASN A 216 0.00 -11.79 13.25
N ASP A 217 0.70 -11.16 12.29
CA ASP A 217 0.21 -11.00 10.93
C ASP A 217 0.00 -12.35 10.24
N GLU A 218 -1.24 -12.75 10.09
CA GLU A 218 -1.66 -14.02 9.48
C GLU A 218 -1.83 -13.95 7.96
N VAL A 219 -1.82 -12.74 7.39
CA VAL A 219 -2.02 -12.51 5.94
C VAL A 219 -0.69 -12.49 5.19
N ILE A 220 0.21 -11.61 5.57
CA ILE A 220 1.53 -11.44 4.95
C ILE A 220 2.59 -12.25 5.69
N GLY A 221 2.48 -12.30 7.01
CA GLY A 221 3.45 -12.87 7.92
C GLY A 221 4.53 -11.85 8.35
N PRO A 222 4.84 -11.77 9.67
CA PRO A 222 5.79 -10.79 10.19
C PRO A 222 7.21 -10.95 9.63
N ALA A 223 7.55 -12.15 9.15
CA ALA A 223 8.85 -12.43 8.53
C ALA A 223 9.10 -11.61 7.26
N GLN A 224 8.07 -11.29 6.50
CA GLN A 224 8.18 -10.48 5.29
C GLN A 224 8.59 -9.04 5.62
N GLY A 225 7.94 -8.42 6.61
CA GLY A 225 8.30 -7.08 7.06
C GLY A 225 9.72 -7.03 7.66
N ARG A 226 10.12 -8.04 8.46
CA ARG A 226 11.50 -8.16 9.00
C ARG A 226 12.52 -8.34 7.88
N LYS A 227 12.23 -9.16 6.87
CA LYS A 227 13.08 -9.34 5.69
C LYS A 227 13.27 -8.02 4.94
N PHE A 228 12.20 -7.25 4.76
CA PHE A 228 12.24 -5.96 4.09
C PHE A 228 13.08 -4.95 4.89
N HIS A 229 12.84 -4.85 6.20
CA HIS A 229 13.66 -4.02 7.10
C HIS A 229 15.13 -4.40 7.03
N THR A 230 15.49 -5.69 7.11
CA THR A 230 16.89 -6.14 7.07
C THR A 230 17.56 -5.75 5.76
N ALA A 231 16.86 -5.87 4.63
CA ALA A 231 17.40 -5.58 3.30
C ALA A 231 17.59 -4.08 3.02
N TYR A 232 16.89 -3.19 3.71
CA TYR A 232 17.05 -1.76 3.52
C TYR A 232 18.36 -1.25 4.15
N ALA A 233 19.17 -0.50 3.38
CA ALA A 233 20.49 -0.05 3.80
C ALA A 233 20.51 1.36 4.44
N GLY A 234 19.49 2.19 4.21
CA GLY A 234 19.41 3.57 4.74
C GLY A 234 19.05 3.62 6.22
N PRO A 235 18.91 4.84 6.78
CA PRO A 235 18.44 5.05 8.14
C PRO A 235 17.08 4.38 8.35
N LYS A 236 16.98 3.50 9.33
CA LYS A 236 15.77 2.70 9.52
C LYS A 236 15.42 2.50 10.99
N LYS A 237 14.11 2.36 11.24
CA LYS A 237 13.57 1.96 12.53
C LYS A 237 12.61 0.80 12.33
N LEU A 238 12.65 -0.17 13.24
CA LEU A 238 11.68 -1.26 13.31
C LEU A 238 10.79 -1.04 14.52
N ILE A 239 9.48 -1.07 14.30
CA ILE A 239 8.45 -1.08 15.35
C ILE A 239 7.67 -2.37 15.19
N VAL A 240 7.57 -3.16 16.23
CA VAL A 240 6.74 -4.36 16.28
C VAL A 240 5.57 -4.07 17.20
N LEU A 241 4.35 -4.27 16.70
CA LEU A 241 3.12 -4.08 17.46
C LEU A 241 2.75 -5.40 18.15
N PRO A 242 2.91 -5.50 19.48
CA PRO A 242 2.64 -6.74 20.19
C PRO A 242 1.16 -7.13 20.09
N GLY A 243 0.89 -8.41 19.85
CA GLY A 243 -0.47 -8.96 19.75
C GLY A 243 -1.25 -8.51 18.52
N ALA A 244 -0.78 -7.53 17.74
CA ALA A 244 -1.46 -7.05 16.55
C ALA A 244 -1.52 -8.12 15.45
N THR A 245 -2.62 -8.11 14.70
CA THR A 245 -2.82 -8.92 13.48
C THR A 245 -2.82 -8.04 12.24
N HIS A 246 -2.97 -8.63 11.05
CA HIS A 246 -2.98 -7.86 9.80
C HIS A 246 -4.06 -6.78 9.75
N ASN A 247 -5.24 -7.09 10.27
CA ASN A 247 -6.41 -6.21 10.20
C ASN A 247 -6.80 -5.60 11.55
N ASN A 248 -6.09 -5.91 12.63
CA ASN A 248 -6.38 -5.41 13.97
C ASN A 248 -5.07 -4.99 14.65
N PHE A 249 -4.78 -3.71 14.62
CA PHE A 249 -3.62 -3.07 15.23
C PHE A 249 -4.06 -1.76 15.91
N PRO A 250 -3.31 -1.26 16.90
CA PRO A 250 -3.62 -0.01 17.58
C PRO A 250 -3.69 1.15 16.57
N SER A 251 -4.89 1.69 16.35
CA SER A 251 -5.16 2.78 15.40
C SER A 251 -5.70 4.04 16.09
N GLU A 252 -5.82 4.01 17.42
CA GLU A 252 -6.23 5.13 18.24
C GLU A 252 -5.21 6.28 18.14
N PRO A 253 -5.64 7.55 18.20
CA PRO A 253 -4.76 8.71 18.02
C PRO A 253 -3.59 8.79 19.01
N ASP A 254 -3.71 8.17 20.18
CA ASP A 254 -2.69 8.13 21.23
C ASP A 254 -1.80 6.88 21.17
N ALA A 255 -1.99 5.99 20.20
CA ALA A 255 -1.15 4.82 20.04
C ALA A 255 0.32 5.23 19.85
N LEU A 256 1.19 4.72 20.70
CA LEU A 256 2.60 5.18 20.84
C LEU A 256 3.40 5.10 19.55
N TRP A 257 3.12 4.13 18.70
CA TRP A 257 3.87 3.91 17.47
C TRP A 257 3.76 5.08 16.48
N PHE A 258 2.65 5.83 16.44
CA PHE A 258 2.51 7.03 15.60
C PHE A 258 3.49 8.12 16.04
N ARG A 259 3.63 8.30 17.34
CA ARG A 259 4.61 9.24 17.91
C ARG A 259 6.04 8.80 17.58
N GLU A 260 6.33 7.52 17.75
CA GLU A 260 7.65 6.97 17.43
C GLU A 260 8.03 7.13 15.97
N VAL A 261 7.06 6.95 15.05
CA VAL A 261 7.21 7.23 13.62
C VAL A 261 7.53 8.69 13.39
N SER A 262 6.71 9.60 13.95
CA SER A 262 6.88 11.04 13.80
C SER A 262 8.23 11.54 14.31
N ASP A 263 8.67 11.04 15.47
CA ASP A 263 9.93 11.42 16.09
C ASP A 263 11.15 10.93 15.29
N PHE A 264 11.05 9.77 14.65
CA PHE A 264 12.11 9.24 13.81
C PHE A 264 12.23 9.96 12.48
N LEU A 265 11.10 10.23 11.82
CA LEU A 265 11.09 10.84 10.49
C LEU A 265 11.43 12.33 10.48
N ARG A 266 11.29 13.02 11.62
CA ARG A 266 11.54 14.48 11.71
C ARG A 266 12.91 14.84 12.30
N LYS A 267 13.76 13.85 12.53
CA LYS A 267 15.18 14.06 12.91
C LYS A 267 16.00 14.49 11.70
#